data_4a92957b429485a9fa76e85a25939949
#
_entry.id   4a92957b429485a9fa76e85a25939949
#
_cell.length_a   1.000
_cell.length_b   1.000
_cell.length_c   1.000
_cell.angle_alpha   90.00
_cell.angle_beta   90.00
_cell.angle_gamma   90.00
#
_symmetry.space_group_name_H-M   'P 1'
#
loop_
_entity.id
_entity.type
_entity.pdbx_description
1 polymer ?
#
loop_
_entity_poly.entity_id
_entity_poly.type
_entity_poly.pdbx_seq_one_letter_code
_entity_poly.pdbx_strand_id
1 'polypeptide(L)'
;MFFKLVAHQKKSLGARFDSMIVITFSANGRPVLGATLRNATSGCELHRLAGQPDECWCCGYDEQLEFVSQANVPLAHADYRLTLSNGETWTGTTDAKGRTGRIASKREEQITQAEFLPHADKSPCCAAAPKHAAPAVKVIQLEGIKTTDKDVGSSVKQVKVKDKVRPLTRGEIDMAWMLFQDAIDYSKVKVHGEPYLWFGLQPKDVAMTPDGEIYFHESDYKEDFSKEKDSLKHWFMHEMVHVWQYQLGYPVKLRGAIRLGLDYKYTLLPKQKLSSHDMEAQGDLLADYFVLKFLTSTRAMRQQRYKNSGELFKKVLNDFFNDRNSPKNLPGNDIDHEPILDIP
;
A
#
# COMPACT_ATOMS: atom_id res chain seq x y z
N MET A 1 -25.52 23.66 -6.78
CA MET A 1 -26.82 23.76 -7.46
C MET A 1 -27.13 22.34 -7.95
N PHE A 2 -27.92 21.63 -7.16
CA PHE A 2 -28.26 20.23 -7.44
C PHE A 2 -29.41 20.21 -8.43
N PHE A 3 -29.18 19.76 -9.65
CA PHE A 3 -30.27 19.41 -10.53
C PHE A 3 -30.72 17.97 -10.21
N LYS A 4 -31.82 17.86 -9.48
CA LYS A 4 -32.50 16.61 -9.24
C LYS A 4 -32.98 16.06 -10.58
N LEU A 5 -32.48 14.90 -10.98
CA LEU A 5 -33.06 14.19 -12.14
C LEU A 5 -34.47 13.75 -11.72
N VAL A 6 -35.44 14.56 -12.02
CA VAL A 6 -36.83 14.16 -11.83
C VAL A 6 -37.20 13.26 -13.01
N ALA A 7 -36.89 11.97 -12.87
CA ALA A 7 -37.50 10.95 -13.71
C ALA A 7 -38.97 10.79 -13.34
N HIS A 8 -39.74 11.87 -13.48
CA HIS A 8 -41.19 11.81 -13.41
C HIS A 8 -41.71 11.36 -14.75
N GLN A 9 -42.36 10.22 -14.73
CA GLN A 9 -43.15 9.58 -15.78
C GLN A 9 -42.38 8.70 -16.76
N LYS A 10 -42.54 7.40 -16.70
CA LYS A 10 -43.72 6.67 -17.11
C LYS A 10 -43.68 5.24 -16.61
N LYS A 11 -44.57 4.90 -15.76
CA LYS A 11 -45.13 3.56 -15.64
C LYS A 11 -45.89 3.30 -16.95
N SER A 12 -45.31 2.73 -17.92
CA SER A 12 -45.85 2.04 -19.06
C SER A 12 -45.12 2.40 -20.37
N LEU A 13 -44.80 1.38 -21.12
CA LEU A 13 -44.33 1.37 -22.49
C LEU A 13 -42.80 1.62 -22.67
N GLY A 14 -42.19 0.65 -23.33
CA GLY A 14 -40.83 0.65 -23.84
C GLY A 14 -40.52 1.80 -24.79
N ALA A 15 -40.53 3.02 -24.28
CA ALA A 15 -40.13 4.19 -25.02
C ALA A 15 -38.63 4.36 -24.89
N ARG A 16 -37.91 4.33 -26.02
CA ARG A 16 -36.50 4.76 -26.14
C ARG A 16 -36.40 6.20 -25.66
N PHE A 17 -35.39 6.47 -24.82
CA PHE A 17 -35.09 7.81 -24.30
C PHE A 17 -34.34 8.67 -25.36
N ASP A 18 -34.90 8.82 -26.54
CA ASP A 18 -34.19 9.46 -27.66
C ASP A 18 -34.14 10.99 -27.61
N SER A 19 -34.68 11.64 -26.57
CA SER A 19 -34.83 13.10 -26.59
C SER A 19 -34.51 13.88 -25.31
N MET A 20 -33.81 13.29 -24.33
CA MET A 20 -33.36 14.06 -23.15
C MET A 20 -31.84 14.25 -23.14
N ILE A 21 -31.43 15.51 -23.36
CA ILE A 21 -30.05 15.91 -23.03
C ILE A 21 -30.00 16.09 -21.51
N VAL A 22 -29.50 15.09 -20.82
CA VAL A 22 -29.26 15.16 -19.39
C VAL A 22 -27.78 15.42 -19.18
N ILE A 23 -27.42 16.62 -18.76
CA ILE A 23 -26.07 16.92 -18.29
C ILE A 23 -26.07 16.58 -16.81
N THR A 24 -25.51 15.43 -16.47
CA THR A 24 -25.29 15.06 -15.08
C THR A 24 -23.80 15.13 -14.79
N PHE A 25 -23.47 15.55 -13.56
CA PHE A 25 -22.11 15.47 -13.04
C PHE A 25 -22.02 14.23 -12.16
N SER A 26 -20.97 13.46 -12.32
CA SER A 26 -20.67 12.38 -11.39
C SER A 26 -20.46 12.95 -9.97
N ALA A 27 -20.52 12.12 -8.95
CA ALA A 27 -20.24 12.49 -7.56
C ALA A 27 -18.88 13.20 -7.40
N ASN A 28 -17.98 13.02 -8.36
CA ASN A 28 -16.63 13.63 -8.40
C ASN A 28 -16.59 14.91 -9.27
N GLY A 29 -17.73 15.50 -9.63
CA GLY A 29 -17.82 16.74 -10.41
C GLY A 29 -17.41 16.62 -11.89
N ARG A 30 -17.17 15.40 -12.39
CA ARG A 30 -16.82 15.19 -13.82
C ARG A 30 -18.10 15.08 -14.66
N PRO A 31 -18.19 15.76 -15.80
CA PRO A 31 -19.32 15.63 -16.68
C PRO A 31 -19.39 14.20 -17.25
N VAL A 32 -20.52 13.53 -17.09
CA VAL A 32 -20.78 12.26 -17.77
C VAL A 32 -21.21 12.58 -19.20
N LEU A 33 -20.49 12.04 -20.19
CA LEU A 33 -20.78 12.31 -21.60
C LEU A 33 -22.19 11.84 -21.96
N GLY A 34 -23.01 12.73 -22.47
CA GLY A 34 -24.40 12.48 -22.83
C GLY A 34 -24.63 11.31 -23.82
N ALA A 35 -23.57 10.94 -24.59
CA ALA A 35 -23.58 9.76 -25.45
C ALA A 35 -23.62 8.45 -24.64
N THR A 36 -22.95 8.38 -23.48
CA THR A 36 -22.95 7.20 -22.61
C THR A 36 -24.32 7.01 -21.96
N LEU A 37 -24.98 8.10 -21.58
CA LEU A 37 -26.32 8.04 -20.97
C LEU A 37 -27.42 7.67 -21.97
N ARG A 38 -27.27 8.06 -23.24
CA ARG A 38 -28.21 7.73 -24.32
C ARG A 38 -28.24 6.23 -24.66
N ASN A 39 -27.17 5.51 -24.35
CA ASN A 39 -27.10 4.08 -24.61
C ASN A 39 -27.61 3.23 -23.45
N ALA A 40 -28.10 3.86 -22.37
CA ALA A 40 -28.67 3.13 -21.26
C ALA A 40 -29.94 2.39 -21.70
N THR A 41 -29.98 1.09 -21.45
CA THR A 41 -31.13 0.21 -21.83
C THR A 41 -32.18 0.13 -20.73
N SER A 42 -31.89 0.64 -19.54
CA SER A 42 -32.80 0.64 -18.39
C SER A 42 -32.58 1.85 -17.48
N GLY A 43 -33.58 2.16 -16.63
CA GLY A 43 -33.43 3.22 -15.62
C GLY A 43 -32.32 2.94 -14.62
N CYS A 44 -32.09 1.68 -14.25
CA CYS A 44 -31.01 1.28 -13.37
C CYS A 44 -29.64 1.54 -14.02
N GLU A 45 -29.51 1.21 -15.31
CA GLU A 45 -28.27 1.49 -16.04
C GLU A 45 -28.02 2.99 -16.16
N LEU A 46 -29.06 3.78 -16.35
CA LEU A 46 -28.98 5.23 -16.38
C LEU A 46 -28.47 5.80 -15.05
N HIS A 47 -29.03 5.36 -13.91
CA HIS A 47 -28.59 5.77 -12.59
C HIS A 47 -27.15 5.32 -12.31
N ARG A 48 -26.79 4.10 -12.71
CA ARG A 48 -25.42 3.59 -12.61
C ARG A 48 -24.45 4.45 -13.39
N LEU A 49 -24.74 4.75 -14.64
CA LEU A 49 -23.90 5.57 -15.51
C LEU A 49 -23.81 7.03 -15.03
N ALA A 50 -24.85 7.52 -14.37
CA ALA A 50 -24.87 8.84 -13.75
C ALA A 50 -24.12 8.88 -12.40
N GLY A 51 -23.62 7.75 -11.91
CA GLY A 51 -22.95 7.67 -10.61
C GLY A 51 -23.89 7.78 -9.40
N GLN A 52 -25.18 7.48 -9.59
CA GLN A 52 -26.23 7.55 -8.56
C GLN A 52 -26.99 6.21 -8.44
N PRO A 53 -26.31 5.08 -8.24
CA PRO A 53 -26.95 3.77 -8.15
C PRO A 53 -27.93 3.67 -6.97
N ASP A 54 -27.67 4.43 -5.89
CA ASP A 54 -28.49 4.41 -4.67
C ASP A 54 -29.86 5.04 -4.85
N GLU A 55 -30.01 5.93 -5.83
CA GLU A 55 -31.27 6.59 -6.14
C GLU A 55 -32.18 5.75 -7.08
N CYS A 56 -31.69 4.58 -7.51
CA CYS A 56 -32.49 3.70 -8.35
C CYS A 56 -33.54 2.95 -7.52
N TRP A 57 -34.75 3.52 -7.46
CA TRP A 57 -35.91 2.92 -6.79
C TRP A 57 -36.48 1.67 -7.49
N CYS A 58 -36.07 1.39 -8.73
CA CYS A 58 -36.50 0.16 -9.45
C CYS A 58 -35.60 -1.06 -9.09
N CYS A 59 -34.48 -0.85 -8.36
CA CYS A 59 -33.63 -1.91 -7.86
C CYS A 59 -33.99 -2.16 -6.40
N GLY A 60 -34.59 -3.30 -6.10
CA GLY A 60 -34.98 -3.70 -4.74
C GLY A 60 -33.82 -4.19 -3.89
N TYR A 61 -32.66 -4.45 -4.47
CA TYR A 61 -31.52 -5.00 -3.80
C TYR A 61 -30.30 -4.11 -3.98
N ASP A 62 -29.48 -3.97 -2.94
CA ASP A 62 -28.19 -3.31 -3.05
C ASP A 62 -27.15 -3.92 -2.13
N GLU A 63 -25.86 -3.57 -2.34
CA GLU A 63 -24.77 -3.93 -1.47
C GLU A 63 -23.59 -2.96 -1.65
N GLN A 64 -22.83 -2.75 -0.59
CA GLN A 64 -21.56 -2.05 -0.62
C GLN A 64 -20.47 -2.92 -0.01
N LEU A 65 -19.35 -3.05 -0.68
CA LEU A 65 -18.22 -3.83 -0.18
C LEU A 65 -17.15 -2.91 0.39
N GLU A 66 -16.58 -3.31 1.51
CA GLU A 66 -15.40 -2.70 2.13
C GLU A 66 -14.26 -3.71 2.06
N PHE A 67 -13.27 -3.44 1.22
CA PHE A 67 -12.09 -4.29 1.08
C PHE A 67 -11.00 -3.87 2.05
N VAL A 68 -10.56 -4.83 2.86
CA VAL A 68 -9.49 -4.64 3.84
C VAL A 68 -8.51 -5.81 3.80
N SER A 69 -7.25 -5.56 4.19
CA SER A 69 -6.29 -6.63 4.44
C SER A 69 -6.68 -7.44 5.69
N GLN A 70 -5.95 -8.54 5.97
CA GLN A 70 -6.12 -9.27 7.23
C GLN A 70 -5.84 -8.39 8.46
N ALA A 71 -4.94 -7.42 8.33
CA ALA A 71 -4.63 -6.44 9.35
C ALA A 71 -5.65 -5.27 9.41
N ASN A 72 -6.80 -5.37 8.71
CA ASN A 72 -7.84 -4.34 8.60
C ASN A 72 -7.35 -3.03 7.95
N VAL A 73 -6.27 -3.06 7.16
CA VAL A 73 -5.85 -1.90 6.37
C VAL A 73 -6.78 -1.75 5.16
N PRO A 74 -7.44 -0.58 4.99
CA PRO A 74 -8.35 -0.37 3.86
C PRO A 74 -7.65 -0.40 2.51
N LEU A 75 -8.31 -1.00 1.52
CA LEU A 75 -7.92 -0.92 0.12
C LEU A 75 -8.39 0.41 -0.47
N ALA A 76 -7.75 1.50 -0.07
CA ALA A 76 -8.18 2.84 -0.42
C ALA A 76 -7.75 3.24 -1.84
N HIS A 77 -8.64 3.99 -2.52
CA HIS A 77 -8.38 4.61 -3.83
C HIS A 77 -7.94 3.61 -4.91
N ALA A 78 -8.47 2.40 -4.88
CA ALA A 78 -8.20 1.36 -5.84
C ALA A 78 -9.31 1.27 -6.88
N ASP A 79 -8.94 1.27 -8.16
CA ASP A 79 -9.88 1.06 -9.24
C ASP A 79 -10.31 -0.41 -9.25
N TYR A 80 -11.59 -0.67 -9.33
CA TYR A 80 -12.14 -2.01 -9.27
C TYR A 80 -13.14 -2.29 -10.39
N ARG A 81 -13.28 -3.58 -10.70
CA ARG A 81 -14.41 -4.16 -11.45
C ARG A 81 -14.98 -5.30 -10.63
N LEU A 82 -16.27 -5.24 -10.35
CA LEU A 82 -17.01 -6.32 -9.72
C LEU A 82 -17.85 -7.03 -10.76
N THR A 83 -17.95 -8.35 -10.65
CA THR A 83 -18.79 -9.18 -11.52
C THR A 83 -19.89 -9.82 -10.69
N LEU A 84 -21.14 -9.70 -11.16
CA LEU A 84 -22.31 -10.32 -10.55
C LEU A 84 -22.60 -11.68 -11.19
N SER A 85 -23.41 -12.50 -10.52
CA SER A 85 -23.84 -13.82 -10.99
C SER A 85 -24.60 -13.79 -12.32
N ASN A 86 -25.26 -12.68 -12.63
CA ASN A 86 -25.97 -12.47 -13.90
C ASN A 86 -25.03 -12.01 -15.04
N GLY A 87 -23.72 -11.85 -14.78
CA GLY A 87 -22.73 -11.37 -15.74
C GLY A 87 -22.62 -9.85 -15.83
N GLU A 88 -23.42 -9.09 -15.10
CA GLU A 88 -23.24 -7.63 -15.03
C GLU A 88 -21.93 -7.27 -14.34
N THR A 89 -21.31 -6.18 -14.76
CA THR A 89 -20.10 -5.67 -14.17
C THR A 89 -20.27 -4.25 -13.65
N TRP A 90 -19.67 -4.00 -12.48
CA TRP A 90 -19.66 -2.68 -11.83
C TRP A 90 -18.22 -2.22 -11.66
N THR A 91 -17.93 -1.01 -12.10
CA THR A 91 -16.60 -0.41 -12.00
C THR A 91 -16.63 0.86 -11.19
N GLY A 92 -15.55 1.14 -10.51
CA GLY A 92 -15.40 2.35 -9.71
C GLY A 92 -14.04 2.41 -9.05
N THR A 93 -13.86 3.36 -8.14
CA THR A 93 -12.68 3.52 -7.29
C THR A 93 -13.12 3.46 -5.84
N THR A 94 -12.43 2.69 -5.02
CA THR A 94 -12.73 2.61 -3.58
C THR A 94 -12.44 3.95 -2.88
N ASP A 95 -13.20 4.25 -1.84
CA ASP A 95 -12.97 5.42 -1.00
C ASP A 95 -11.76 5.24 -0.05
N ALA A 96 -11.52 6.23 0.82
CA ALA A 96 -10.43 6.18 1.81
C ALA A 96 -10.59 5.03 2.84
N LYS A 97 -11.79 4.46 2.97
CA LYS A 97 -12.08 3.31 3.85
C LYS A 97 -12.07 1.98 3.10
N GLY A 98 -11.69 1.98 1.81
CA GLY A 98 -11.70 0.77 0.99
C GLY A 98 -13.09 0.38 0.50
N ARG A 99 -14.09 1.27 0.54
CA ARG A 99 -15.46 0.98 0.17
C ARG A 99 -15.68 1.23 -1.31
N THR A 100 -16.42 0.31 -1.92
CA THR A 100 -16.94 0.48 -3.30
C THR A 100 -18.07 1.50 -3.33
N GLY A 101 -18.47 1.93 -4.53
CA GLY A 101 -19.82 2.44 -4.73
C GLY A 101 -20.86 1.37 -4.39
N ARG A 102 -22.13 1.80 -4.12
CA ARG A 102 -23.20 0.84 -3.91
C ARG A 102 -23.57 0.17 -5.23
N ILE A 103 -23.69 -1.14 -5.20
CA ILE A 103 -24.10 -2.00 -6.30
C ILE A 103 -25.61 -2.18 -6.15
N ALA A 104 -26.37 -1.91 -7.19
CA ALA A 104 -27.83 -2.06 -7.16
C ALA A 104 -28.30 -3.09 -8.19
N SER A 105 -29.23 -3.95 -7.82
CA SER A 105 -29.79 -4.97 -8.69
C SER A 105 -31.32 -5.11 -8.52
N LYS A 106 -32.00 -5.69 -9.54
CA LYS A 106 -33.46 -5.92 -9.50
C LYS A 106 -33.85 -7.17 -8.70
N ARG A 107 -32.90 -8.08 -8.52
CA ARG A 107 -33.07 -9.35 -7.79
C ARG A 107 -31.88 -9.52 -6.90
N GLU A 108 -31.96 -10.46 -5.96
CA GLU A 108 -30.77 -10.91 -5.24
C GLU A 108 -29.75 -11.47 -6.25
N GLU A 109 -28.57 -10.89 -6.27
CA GLU A 109 -27.46 -11.31 -7.11
C GLU A 109 -26.23 -11.59 -6.24
N GLN A 110 -25.47 -12.61 -6.62
CA GLN A 110 -24.17 -12.85 -6.00
C GLN A 110 -23.14 -11.95 -6.65
N ILE A 111 -22.23 -11.40 -5.84
CA ILE A 111 -21.04 -10.73 -6.32
C ILE A 111 -19.93 -11.80 -6.30
N THR A 112 -19.57 -12.28 -7.50
CA THR A 112 -18.74 -13.49 -7.65
C THR A 112 -17.25 -13.18 -7.71
N GLN A 113 -16.91 -11.98 -8.20
CA GLN A 113 -15.51 -11.63 -8.46
C GLN A 113 -15.29 -10.14 -8.28
N ALA A 114 -14.13 -9.81 -7.71
CA ALA A 114 -13.57 -8.47 -7.73
C ALA A 114 -12.23 -8.48 -8.45
N GLU A 115 -12.10 -7.64 -9.48
CA GLU A 115 -10.84 -7.35 -10.14
C GLU A 115 -10.40 -5.96 -9.75
N PHE A 116 -9.14 -5.83 -9.39
CA PHE A 116 -8.57 -4.54 -9.09
C PHE A 116 -7.55 -4.17 -10.15
N LEU A 117 -7.67 -2.96 -10.64
CA LEU A 117 -6.85 -2.43 -11.73
C LEU A 117 -5.74 -1.56 -11.14
N PRO A 118 -4.54 -1.63 -11.67
CA PRO A 118 -3.45 -0.77 -11.23
C PRO A 118 -3.74 0.69 -11.60
N HIS A 119 -3.56 1.57 -10.62
CA HIS A 119 -3.67 3.02 -10.87
C HIS A 119 -2.40 3.54 -11.53
N ALA A 120 -2.52 4.19 -12.69
CA ALA A 120 -1.38 4.59 -13.51
C ALA A 120 -0.43 5.63 -12.87
N ASP A 121 -0.86 6.31 -11.80
CA ASP A 121 -0.19 7.52 -11.28
C ASP A 121 0.51 7.37 -9.93
N LYS A 122 0.62 6.15 -9.36
CA LYS A 122 1.25 5.96 -8.04
C LYS A 122 2.53 5.16 -8.16
N SER A 123 3.66 5.84 -8.22
CA SER A 123 4.98 5.22 -8.04
C SER A 123 5.15 4.67 -6.62
N PRO A 124 5.68 3.46 -6.48
CA PRO A 124 5.95 2.84 -5.17
C PRO A 124 7.05 3.60 -4.41
N CYS A 125 7.01 3.61 -3.09
CA CYS A 125 7.92 4.43 -2.28
C CYS A 125 9.35 3.89 -2.14
N CYS A 126 9.66 2.65 -2.55
CA CYS A 126 11.00 2.04 -2.34
C CYS A 126 11.56 1.27 -3.55
N ALA A 127 11.16 1.54 -4.78
CA ALA A 127 11.70 0.87 -5.96
C ALA A 127 12.05 1.81 -7.11
N ALA A 128 13.21 1.64 -7.71
CA ALA A 128 13.41 2.04 -9.08
C ALA A 128 12.46 1.20 -9.94
N ALA A 129 11.42 1.80 -10.50
CA ALA A 129 10.43 1.08 -11.29
C ALA A 129 11.12 0.30 -12.42
N PRO A 130 10.93 -1.02 -12.54
CA PRO A 130 11.35 -1.74 -13.71
C PRO A 130 10.55 -1.21 -14.90
N LYS A 131 11.24 -0.81 -15.95
CA LYS A 131 10.68 -0.13 -17.13
C LYS A 131 9.70 -0.96 -17.98
N HIS A 132 9.42 -2.24 -17.63
CA HIS A 132 8.75 -3.17 -18.54
C HIS A 132 7.83 -4.25 -17.91
N ALA A 133 7.27 -4.07 -16.73
CA ALA A 133 6.24 -5.00 -16.26
C ALA A 133 4.85 -4.37 -16.45
N ALA A 134 3.99 -5.01 -17.24
CA ALA A 134 2.57 -4.67 -17.26
C ALA A 134 2.01 -4.84 -15.84
N PRO A 135 1.24 -3.87 -15.34
CA PRO A 135 0.69 -3.93 -14.00
C PRO A 135 -0.24 -5.16 -13.88
N ALA A 136 -0.03 -5.96 -12.85
CA ALA A 136 -0.83 -7.15 -12.62
C ALA A 136 -2.23 -6.78 -12.12
N VAL A 137 -3.25 -7.33 -12.75
CA VAL A 137 -4.63 -7.28 -12.25
C VAL A 137 -4.77 -8.28 -11.12
N LYS A 138 -5.14 -7.84 -9.93
CA LYS A 138 -5.45 -8.75 -8.82
C LYS A 138 -6.91 -9.17 -8.92
N VAL A 139 -7.14 -10.47 -9.09
CA VAL A 139 -8.48 -11.07 -9.15
C VAL A 139 -8.77 -11.77 -7.83
N ILE A 140 -9.89 -11.44 -7.21
CA ILE A 140 -10.37 -12.05 -5.97
C ILE A 140 -11.70 -12.73 -6.27
N GLN A 141 -11.79 -14.03 -6.01
CA GLN A 141 -13.05 -14.75 -6.04
C GLN A 141 -13.81 -14.48 -4.74
N LEU A 142 -15.06 -14.12 -4.86
CA LEU A 142 -15.94 -13.79 -3.74
C LEU A 142 -16.99 -14.89 -3.59
N GLU A 143 -17.05 -15.47 -2.40
CA GLU A 143 -18.01 -16.51 -2.08
C GLU A 143 -19.02 -16.00 -1.04
N GLY A 144 -20.29 -16.30 -1.25
CA GLY A 144 -21.36 -16.00 -0.29
C GLY A 144 -21.71 -14.52 -0.15
N ILE A 145 -21.20 -13.64 -1.03
CA ILE A 145 -21.54 -12.23 -1.04
C ILE A 145 -22.69 -11.98 -1.99
N LYS A 146 -23.78 -11.46 -1.46
CA LYS A 146 -25.02 -11.21 -2.21
C LYS A 146 -25.48 -9.78 -1.97
N THR A 147 -26.21 -9.24 -2.96
CA THR A 147 -26.96 -8.01 -2.76
C THR A 147 -28.10 -8.25 -1.77
N THR A 148 -28.35 -7.28 -0.92
CA THR A 148 -29.34 -7.35 0.16
C THR A 148 -30.59 -6.56 -0.22
N ASP A 149 -31.77 -7.06 0.17
CA ASP A 149 -33.02 -6.36 -0.02
C ASP A 149 -33.00 -5.00 0.70
N LYS A 150 -33.33 -3.94 -0.01
CA LYS A 150 -33.31 -2.57 0.53
C LYS A 150 -34.32 -2.36 1.66
N ASP A 151 -35.40 -3.11 1.68
CA ASP A 151 -36.39 -3.06 2.75
C ASP A 151 -35.87 -3.63 4.08
N VAL A 152 -34.81 -4.45 4.02
CA VAL A 152 -34.11 -4.98 5.21
C VAL A 152 -33.06 -4.00 5.74
N GLY A 153 -32.70 -3.02 4.95
CA GLY A 153 -31.71 -1.99 5.30
C GLY A 153 -30.41 -2.13 4.52
N SER A 154 -29.80 -0.99 4.27
CA SER A 154 -28.52 -0.92 3.54
C SER A 154 -27.36 -1.41 4.42
N SER A 155 -26.61 -2.38 3.94
CA SER A 155 -25.44 -2.93 4.62
C SER A 155 -24.12 -2.59 3.91
N VAL A 156 -23.02 -2.72 4.64
CA VAL A 156 -21.68 -2.72 4.10
C VAL A 156 -21.04 -4.04 4.50
N LYS A 157 -20.69 -4.85 3.53
CA LYS A 157 -20.02 -6.13 3.78
C LYS A 157 -18.50 -5.98 3.70
N GLN A 158 -17.83 -6.24 4.81
CA GLN A 158 -16.37 -6.26 4.84
C GLN A 158 -15.84 -7.55 4.20
N VAL A 159 -14.98 -7.38 3.23
CA VAL A 159 -14.27 -8.46 2.52
C VAL A 159 -12.82 -8.44 2.98
N LYS A 160 -12.43 -9.45 3.74
CA LYS A 160 -11.02 -9.65 4.08
C LYS A 160 -10.31 -10.33 2.93
N VAL A 161 -9.38 -9.59 2.35
CA VAL A 161 -8.48 -10.17 1.35
C VAL A 161 -7.44 -11.02 2.07
N LYS A 162 -7.27 -12.27 1.63
CA LYS A 162 -6.26 -13.16 2.22
C LYS A 162 -4.90 -12.48 2.17
N ASP A 163 -4.33 -12.28 3.35
CA ASP A 163 -3.00 -11.78 3.58
C ASP A 163 -2.23 -12.84 4.36
N LYS A 164 -1.02 -13.14 3.93
CA LYS A 164 -0.13 -14.03 4.64
C LYS A 164 0.64 -13.20 5.66
N VAL A 165 0.11 -13.10 6.88
CA VAL A 165 0.69 -12.31 7.95
C VAL A 165 1.14 -13.20 9.11
N ARG A 166 2.30 -12.91 9.67
CA ARG A 166 2.83 -13.57 10.87
C ARG A 166 3.61 -12.59 11.77
N PRO A 167 3.73 -12.87 13.07
CA PRO A 167 4.71 -12.19 13.91
C PRO A 167 6.14 -12.54 13.47
N LEU A 168 7.11 -11.84 14.03
CA LEU A 168 8.52 -12.20 13.88
C LEU A 168 8.79 -13.59 14.47
N THR A 169 9.63 -14.35 13.80
CA THR A 169 10.14 -15.61 14.35
C THR A 169 11.17 -15.34 15.44
N ARG A 170 11.44 -16.34 16.27
CA ARG A 170 12.48 -16.21 17.29
C ARG A 170 13.85 -15.88 16.69
N GLY A 171 14.19 -16.52 15.56
CA GLY A 171 15.46 -16.26 14.87
C GLY A 171 15.57 -14.85 14.31
N GLU A 172 14.47 -14.29 13.80
CA GLU A 172 14.40 -12.91 13.33
C GLU A 172 14.54 -11.90 14.47
N ILE A 173 13.89 -12.18 15.61
CA ILE A 173 14.08 -11.37 16.82
C ILE A 173 15.53 -11.42 17.28
N ASP A 174 16.15 -12.61 17.33
CA ASP A 174 17.53 -12.77 17.76
C ASP A 174 18.49 -12.00 16.83
N MET A 175 18.28 -12.01 15.51
CA MET A 175 19.06 -11.21 14.56
C MET A 175 18.91 -9.71 14.82
N ALA A 176 17.66 -9.24 14.94
CA ALA A 176 17.41 -7.82 15.17
C ALA A 176 17.92 -7.34 16.53
N TRP A 177 17.82 -8.19 17.55
CA TRP A 177 18.35 -7.93 18.88
C TRP A 177 19.84 -7.66 18.91
N MET A 178 20.64 -8.34 18.05
CA MET A 178 22.08 -8.10 17.95
C MET A 178 22.40 -6.63 17.64
N LEU A 179 21.50 -5.94 16.96
CA LEU A 179 21.69 -4.55 16.53
C LEU A 179 20.90 -3.55 17.37
N PHE A 180 19.59 -3.82 17.57
CA PHE A 180 18.65 -2.87 18.16
C PHE A 180 18.41 -3.08 19.65
N GLN A 181 18.69 -4.28 20.18
CA GLN A 181 18.41 -4.64 21.58
C GLN A 181 16.93 -4.36 21.94
N ASP A 182 16.67 -3.58 22.97
CA ASP A 182 15.36 -3.21 23.50
C ASP A 182 14.75 -1.95 22.81
N ALA A 183 15.44 -1.40 21.80
CA ALA A 183 14.96 -0.22 21.09
C ALA A 183 13.79 -0.51 20.12
N ILE A 184 13.42 -1.77 19.95
CA ILE A 184 12.26 -2.21 19.17
C ILE A 184 11.32 -3.02 20.05
N ASP A 185 10.05 -2.66 20.06
CA ASP A 185 8.98 -3.53 20.56
C ASP A 185 8.66 -4.58 19.50
N TYR A 186 9.36 -5.73 19.56
CA TYR A 186 9.23 -6.81 18.59
C TYR A 186 7.83 -7.44 18.56
N SER A 187 7.08 -7.32 19.66
CA SER A 187 5.72 -7.87 19.76
C SER A 187 4.72 -7.17 18.83
N LYS A 188 5.03 -5.93 18.44
CA LYS A 188 4.21 -5.12 17.53
C LYS A 188 4.54 -5.32 16.06
N VAL A 189 5.66 -5.99 15.75
CA VAL A 189 6.13 -6.14 14.37
C VAL A 189 5.50 -7.35 13.72
N LYS A 190 4.93 -7.16 12.53
CA LYS A 190 4.42 -8.24 11.69
C LYS A 190 5.13 -8.26 10.34
N VAL A 191 5.21 -9.44 9.78
CA VAL A 191 5.74 -9.69 8.44
C VAL A 191 4.60 -10.16 7.54
N HIS A 192 4.31 -9.40 6.50
CA HIS A 192 3.26 -9.65 5.53
C HIS A 192 3.85 -10.30 4.26
N GLY A 193 3.19 -11.32 3.76
CA GLY A 193 3.48 -11.96 2.48
C GLY A 193 2.57 -11.43 1.36
N GLU A 194 2.06 -10.24 1.52
CA GLU A 194 1.28 -9.49 0.55
C GLU A 194 1.83 -8.06 0.43
N PRO A 195 1.85 -7.46 -0.76
CA PRO A 195 2.35 -6.12 -0.94
C PRO A 195 1.52 -5.09 -0.15
N TYR A 196 2.19 -4.10 0.46
CA TYR A 196 1.52 -2.94 1.05
C TYR A 196 0.76 -2.14 -0.01
N LEU A 197 1.40 -1.94 -1.16
CA LEU A 197 0.76 -1.35 -2.32
C LEU A 197 0.14 -2.46 -3.15
N TRP A 198 -1.17 -2.52 -3.11
CA TRP A 198 -1.97 -3.44 -3.88
C TRP A 198 -1.75 -3.25 -5.40
N PHE A 199 -2.09 -4.27 -6.19
CA PHE A 199 -2.15 -4.23 -7.67
C PHE A 199 -0.82 -4.14 -8.39
N GLY A 200 0.23 -4.75 -7.85
CA GLY A 200 1.54 -4.76 -8.51
C GLY A 200 2.26 -3.40 -8.49
N LEU A 201 1.75 -2.46 -7.68
CA LEU A 201 2.45 -1.18 -7.44
C LEU A 201 3.68 -1.37 -6.56
N GLN A 202 3.74 -2.45 -5.76
CA GLN A 202 4.95 -2.91 -5.10
C GLN A 202 5.59 -3.99 -5.99
N PRO A 203 6.72 -3.70 -6.65
CA PRO A 203 7.39 -4.67 -7.50
C PRO A 203 7.94 -5.86 -6.70
N LYS A 204 8.27 -6.94 -7.41
CA LYS A 204 9.17 -7.98 -6.88
C LYS A 204 10.49 -7.35 -6.46
N ASP A 205 11.18 -7.98 -5.53
CA ASP A 205 12.44 -7.51 -4.97
C ASP A 205 12.34 -6.16 -4.23
N VAL A 206 11.14 -5.76 -3.83
CA VAL A 206 10.87 -4.56 -3.02
C VAL A 206 10.09 -4.95 -1.78
N ALA A 207 10.59 -4.56 -0.62
CA ALA A 207 9.85 -4.57 0.63
C ALA A 207 9.45 -3.14 1.01
N MET A 208 8.50 -3.01 1.91
CA MET A 208 8.04 -1.72 2.42
C MET A 208 7.70 -1.82 3.91
N THR A 209 8.12 -0.81 4.66
CA THR A 209 7.84 -0.74 6.11
C THR A 209 7.21 0.62 6.48
N PRO A 210 6.00 0.93 6.00
CA PRO A 210 5.43 2.28 6.11
C PRO A 210 4.92 2.63 7.51
N ASP A 211 4.58 1.64 8.31
CA ASP A 211 3.86 1.77 9.60
C ASP A 211 4.42 0.86 10.71
N GLY A 212 5.68 0.44 10.56
CA GLY A 212 6.36 -0.43 11.53
C GLY A 212 6.05 -1.92 11.37
N GLU A 213 5.29 -2.31 10.35
CA GLU A 213 5.11 -3.69 9.90
C GLU A 213 5.77 -3.86 8.52
N ILE A 214 6.31 -5.04 8.22
CA ILE A 214 7.11 -5.28 7.01
C ILE A 214 6.27 -6.01 5.96
N TYR A 215 6.22 -5.48 4.75
CA TYR A 215 5.42 -5.99 3.64
C TYR A 215 6.34 -6.44 2.50
N PHE A 216 6.37 -7.74 2.23
CA PHE A 216 7.06 -8.34 1.10
C PHE A 216 6.07 -8.68 -0.01
N HIS A 217 6.54 -8.64 -1.25
CA HIS A 217 5.79 -9.27 -2.33
C HIS A 217 5.69 -10.79 -2.06
N GLU A 218 4.59 -11.42 -2.45
CA GLU A 218 4.31 -12.85 -2.16
C GLU A 218 5.44 -13.80 -2.62
N SER A 219 6.13 -13.47 -3.74
CA SER A 219 7.27 -14.24 -4.24
C SER A 219 8.52 -14.12 -3.36
N ASP A 220 8.63 -13.03 -2.60
CA ASP A 220 9.83 -12.68 -1.83
C ASP A 220 9.67 -13.00 -0.35
N TYR A 221 8.43 -13.18 0.09
CA TYR A 221 8.09 -13.58 1.46
C TYR A 221 8.79 -14.88 1.87
N LYS A 222 9.29 -14.91 3.10
CA LYS A 222 9.88 -16.09 3.73
C LYS A 222 9.21 -16.36 5.08
N GLU A 223 9.07 -17.63 5.42
CA GLU A 223 8.54 -18.04 6.72
C GLU A 223 9.48 -17.67 7.88
N ASP A 224 10.78 -17.54 7.60
CA ASP A 224 11.80 -17.21 8.58
C ASP A 224 13.07 -16.69 7.88
N PHE A 225 13.23 -15.37 7.83
CA PHE A 225 14.39 -14.74 7.19
C PHE A 225 15.71 -15.07 7.88
N SER A 226 15.69 -15.46 9.16
CA SER A 226 16.93 -15.85 9.89
C SER A 226 17.58 -17.11 9.33
N LYS A 227 16.83 -17.94 8.63
CA LYS A 227 17.30 -19.19 7.99
C LYS A 227 17.72 -19.02 6.54
N GLU A 228 17.51 -17.85 5.99
CA GLU A 228 17.77 -17.56 4.59
C GLU A 228 19.24 -17.20 4.33
N LYS A 229 19.60 -17.08 3.05
CA LYS A 229 20.92 -16.62 2.63
C LYS A 229 21.23 -15.20 3.13
N ASP A 230 22.49 -14.87 3.29
CA ASP A 230 22.94 -13.61 3.88
C ASP A 230 22.38 -12.36 3.20
N SER A 231 22.15 -12.40 1.87
CA SER A 231 21.55 -11.27 1.16
C SER A 231 20.08 -11.03 1.55
N LEU A 232 19.33 -12.06 1.93
CA LEU A 232 17.95 -11.93 2.42
C LEU A 232 17.94 -11.52 3.90
N LYS A 233 18.94 -11.95 4.68
CA LYS A 233 19.13 -11.44 6.06
C LYS A 233 19.47 -9.95 6.05
N HIS A 234 20.36 -9.52 5.13
CA HIS A 234 20.66 -8.09 4.95
C HIS A 234 19.39 -7.31 4.63
N TRP A 235 18.59 -7.76 3.67
CA TRP A 235 17.36 -7.11 3.28
C TRP A 235 16.36 -7.01 4.43
N PHE A 236 16.14 -8.12 5.15
CA PHE A 236 15.29 -8.13 6.34
C PHE A 236 15.79 -7.13 7.40
N MET A 237 17.10 -7.07 7.65
CA MET A 237 17.67 -6.13 8.60
C MET A 237 17.55 -4.67 8.16
N HIS A 238 17.59 -4.39 6.85
CA HIS A 238 17.27 -3.07 6.29
C HIS A 238 15.83 -2.66 6.64
N GLU A 239 14.85 -3.54 6.44
CA GLU A 239 13.47 -3.27 6.82
C GLU A 239 13.30 -3.10 8.34
N MET A 240 14.04 -3.85 9.14
CA MET A 240 14.04 -3.67 10.61
C MET A 240 14.59 -2.29 11.03
N VAL A 241 15.46 -1.65 10.25
CA VAL A 241 15.84 -0.24 10.49
C VAL A 241 14.63 0.68 10.33
N HIS A 242 13.79 0.47 9.32
CA HIS A 242 12.57 1.25 9.13
C HIS A 242 11.55 1.00 10.24
N VAL A 243 11.45 -0.22 10.77
CA VAL A 243 10.66 -0.50 11.99
C VAL A 243 11.17 0.34 13.17
N TRP A 244 12.48 0.33 13.41
CA TRP A 244 13.12 1.11 14.46
C TRP A 244 12.88 2.63 14.28
N GLN A 245 13.08 3.15 13.07
CA GLN A 245 12.81 4.56 12.74
C GLN A 245 11.35 4.91 13.02
N TYR A 246 10.40 4.07 12.59
CA TYR A 246 8.98 4.27 12.83
C TYR A 246 8.64 4.28 14.32
N GLN A 247 9.13 3.31 15.09
CA GLN A 247 8.84 3.22 16.52
C GLN A 247 9.44 4.37 17.32
N LEU A 248 10.51 4.99 16.84
CA LEU A 248 11.04 6.25 17.38
C LEU A 248 10.29 7.51 16.91
N GLY A 249 9.21 7.35 16.12
CA GLY A 249 8.36 8.45 15.67
C GLY A 249 8.77 9.08 14.34
N TYR A 250 9.70 8.48 13.58
CA TYR A 250 10.03 8.98 12.24
C TYR A 250 8.89 8.68 11.25
N PRO A 251 8.47 9.64 10.42
CA PRO A 251 7.34 9.47 9.50
C PRO A 251 7.73 8.69 8.24
N VAL A 252 8.11 7.41 8.39
CA VAL A 252 8.61 6.53 7.33
C VAL A 252 7.67 6.53 6.12
N LYS A 253 6.38 6.33 6.34
CA LYS A 253 5.35 6.32 5.30
C LYS A 253 5.32 7.62 4.47
N LEU A 254 5.35 8.76 5.14
CA LEU A 254 5.29 10.07 4.48
C LEU A 254 6.57 10.32 3.68
N ARG A 255 7.73 10.01 4.26
CA ARG A 255 9.03 10.21 3.61
C ARG A 255 9.24 9.25 2.45
N GLY A 256 8.83 7.99 2.60
CA GLY A 256 8.85 7.02 1.51
C GLY A 256 7.90 7.36 0.35
N ALA A 257 6.78 8.05 0.61
CA ALA A 257 5.86 8.51 -0.44
C ALA A 257 6.41 9.71 -1.24
N ILE A 258 7.28 10.53 -0.62
CA ILE A 258 7.91 11.70 -1.26
C ILE A 258 9.31 11.29 -1.72
N ARG A 259 9.39 10.61 -2.84
CA ARG A 259 10.63 10.03 -3.42
C ARG A 259 11.66 11.01 -3.97
N LEU A 260 11.52 12.27 -3.78
CA LEU A 260 12.45 13.26 -4.31
C LEU A 260 13.77 13.21 -3.50
N GLY A 261 14.73 12.40 -3.99
CA GLY A 261 16.12 12.49 -3.59
C GLY A 261 16.59 11.54 -2.48
N LEU A 262 15.85 10.47 -2.15
CA LEU A 262 16.37 9.45 -1.21
C LEU A 262 17.52 8.69 -1.87
N ASP A 263 18.70 8.70 -1.23
CA ASP A 263 19.86 7.96 -1.69
C ASP A 263 20.10 6.75 -0.76
N TYR A 264 20.21 5.57 -1.35
CA TYR A 264 20.59 4.34 -0.64
C TYR A 264 22.09 4.32 -0.32
N LYS A 265 22.88 5.22 -0.94
CA LYS A 265 24.32 5.28 -0.75
C LYS A 265 24.63 6.06 0.51
N TYR A 266 25.36 5.45 1.39
CA TYR A 266 25.94 6.13 2.55
C TYR A 266 27.44 6.33 2.37
N THR A 267 27.99 7.26 3.14
CA THR A 267 29.44 7.47 3.29
C THR A 267 29.84 7.29 4.75
N LEU A 268 31.04 6.76 4.97
CA LEU A 268 31.60 6.64 6.31
C LEU A 268 32.78 7.65 6.46
N LEU A 269 32.47 8.83 6.96
CA LEU A 269 33.47 9.83 7.28
C LEU A 269 33.66 9.91 8.81
N PRO A 270 34.87 10.17 9.33
CA PRO A 270 35.14 10.12 10.78
C PRO A 270 34.30 11.07 11.64
N LYS A 271 33.79 12.15 11.06
CA LYS A 271 32.94 13.15 11.76
C LYS A 271 31.43 12.97 11.53
N GLN A 272 31.03 12.07 10.62
CA GLN A 272 29.63 11.79 10.40
C GLN A 272 29.04 10.96 11.53
N LYS A 273 27.72 11.11 11.73
CA LYS A 273 26.90 10.33 12.63
C LYS A 273 25.84 9.57 11.83
N LEU A 274 25.13 8.65 12.47
CA LEU A 274 24.02 7.96 11.82
C LEU A 274 22.96 8.97 11.33
N SER A 275 22.65 9.98 12.12
CA SER A 275 21.68 11.05 11.80
C SER A 275 22.05 11.92 10.59
N SER A 276 23.32 11.90 10.16
CA SER A 276 23.76 12.61 8.94
C SER A 276 23.30 11.93 7.63
N HIS A 277 22.70 10.76 7.73
CA HIS A 277 22.24 9.97 6.60
C HIS A 277 20.73 9.99 6.50
N ASP A 278 20.21 9.96 5.29
CA ASP A 278 18.76 9.84 5.09
C ASP A 278 18.22 8.46 5.48
N MET A 279 16.92 8.29 5.41
CA MET A 279 16.19 7.12 5.88
C MET A 279 16.70 5.82 5.24
N GLU A 280 16.85 5.79 3.92
CA GLU A 280 17.28 4.60 3.16
C GLU A 280 18.77 4.33 3.34
N ALA A 281 19.58 5.38 3.37
CA ALA A 281 21.01 5.28 3.62
C ALA A 281 21.31 4.73 5.03
N GLN A 282 20.49 5.09 6.05
CA GLN A 282 20.56 4.47 7.38
C GLN A 282 20.19 2.99 7.33
N GLY A 283 19.18 2.62 6.51
CA GLY A 283 18.79 1.24 6.27
C GLY A 283 19.96 0.39 5.81
N ASP A 284 20.59 0.81 4.71
CA ASP A 284 21.73 0.09 4.15
C ASP A 284 22.98 0.14 5.05
N LEU A 285 23.23 1.26 5.73
CA LEU A 285 24.39 1.40 6.62
C LEU A 285 24.32 0.42 7.81
N LEU A 286 23.18 0.36 8.49
CA LEU A 286 22.99 -0.53 9.63
C LEU A 286 22.92 -2.00 9.21
N ALA A 287 22.29 -2.32 8.06
CA ALA A 287 22.27 -3.66 7.51
C ALA A 287 23.67 -4.13 7.07
N ASP A 288 24.48 -3.26 6.44
CA ASP A 288 25.86 -3.55 6.09
C ASP A 288 26.74 -3.76 7.33
N TYR A 289 26.53 -2.96 8.39
CA TYR A 289 27.22 -3.20 9.67
C TYR A 289 26.82 -4.56 10.28
N PHE A 290 25.55 -4.93 10.23
CA PHE A 290 25.09 -6.24 10.68
C PHE A 290 25.82 -7.37 9.92
N VAL A 291 25.87 -7.29 8.59
CA VAL A 291 26.59 -8.28 7.77
C VAL A 291 28.07 -8.34 8.15
N LEU A 292 28.73 -7.19 8.24
CA LEU A 292 30.16 -7.09 8.57
C LEU A 292 30.49 -7.69 9.94
N LYS A 293 29.60 -7.50 10.92
CA LYS A 293 29.87 -7.84 12.32
C LYS A 293 29.42 -9.23 12.72
N PHE A 294 28.30 -9.70 12.16
CA PHE A 294 27.62 -10.89 12.69
C PHE A 294 27.49 -12.03 11.68
N LEU A 295 27.75 -11.79 10.39
CA LEU A 295 27.76 -12.85 9.39
C LEU A 295 29.18 -13.29 9.05
N THR A 296 29.30 -14.49 8.49
CA THR A 296 30.59 -15.09 8.12
C THR A 296 31.19 -14.52 6.84
N SER A 297 30.35 -13.88 6.00
CA SER A 297 30.74 -13.35 4.72
C SER A 297 30.23 -11.93 4.51
N THR A 298 31.11 -11.04 4.08
CA THR A 298 30.77 -9.66 3.75
C THR A 298 30.14 -9.49 2.35
N ARG A 299 29.94 -10.58 1.59
CA ARG A 299 29.41 -10.52 0.20
C ARG A 299 28.02 -9.94 0.11
N ALA A 300 27.24 -10.02 1.18
CA ALA A 300 25.89 -9.49 1.23
C ALA A 300 25.82 -7.97 1.50
N MET A 301 26.93 -7.32 1.84
CA MET A 301 26.96 -5.87 2.01
C MET A 301 26.64 -5.15 0.70
N ARG A 302 25.81 -4.12 0.76
CA ARG A 302 25.49 -3.26 -0.39
C ARG A 302 26.69 -2.44 -0.84
N GLN A 303 27.48 -1.92 0.13
CA GLN A 303 28.67 -1.14 -0.19
C GLN A 303 29.95 -1.89 0.13
N GLN A 304 30.37 -2.75 -0.79
CA GLN A 304 31.56 -3.61 -0.69
C GLN A 304 32.88 -2.86 -0.41
N ARG A 305 32.94 -1.57 -0.74
CA ARG A 305 34.11 -0.71 -0.45
C ARG A 305 34.40 -0.61 1.05
N TYR A 306 33.39 -0.82 1.90
CA TYR A 306 33.51 -0.71 3.36
C TYR A 306 33.66 -2.05 4.08
N LYS A 307 33.84 -3.16 3.37
CA LYS A 307 33.96 -4.51 3.96
C LYS A 307 35.07 -4.68 4.99
N ASN A 308 36.10 -3.80 5.00
CA ASN A 308 37.18 -3.78 5.94
C ASN A 308 37.17 -2.54 6.87
N SER A 309 36.06 -1.79 6.90
CA SER A 309 36.00 -0.48 7.57
C SER A 309 35.28 -0.54 8.93
N GLY A 310 35.42 -1.65 9.66
CA GLY A 310 34.71 -1.85 10.94
C GLY A 310 34.88 -0.71 11.95
N GLU A 311 36.07 -0.12 12.04
CA GLU A 311 36.32 1.00 12.96
C GLU A 311 35.61 2.30 12.50
N LEU A 312 35.42 2.52 11.19
CA LEU A 312 34.66 3.66 10.70
C LEU A 312 33.16 3.48 11.00
N PHE A 313 32.63 2.27 10.80
CA PHE A 313 31.25 1.97 11.23
C PHE A 313 31.03 2.27 12.71
N LYS A 314 31.95 1.80 13.59
CA LYS A 314 31.83 2.06 15.02
C LYS A 314 31.83 3.55 15.35
N LYS A 315 32.66 4.35 14.66
CA LYS A 315 32.70 5.80 14.85
C LYS A 315 31.40 6.47 14.45
N VAL A 316 30.90 6.17 13.25
CA VAL A 316 29.65 6.75 12.74
C VAL A 316 28.43 6.30 13.56
N LEU A 317 28.45 5.07 14.06
CA LEU A 317 27.37 4.47 14.85
C LEU A 317 27.54 4.66 16.37
N ASN A 318 28.53 5.43 16.82
CA ASN A 318 28.83 5.58 18.25
C ASN A 318 27.61 6.06 19.05
N ASP A 319 26.93 7.10 18.59
CA ASP A 319 25.78 7.67 19.29
C ASP A 319 24.61 6.67 19.32
N PHE A 320 24.40 5.95 18.24
CA PHE A 320 23.41 4.86 18.17
C PHE A 320 23.71 3.74 19.17
N PHE A 321 24.98 3.32 19.30
CA PHE A 321 25.33 2.26 20.25
C PHE A 321 25.25 2.71 21.70
N ASN A 322 25.46 4.00 21.97
CA ASN A 322 25.32 4.57 23.30
C ASN A 322 23.86 4.67 23.75
N ASP A 323 22.98 5.04 22.83
CA ASP A 323 21.54 5.14 23.11
C ASP A 323 20.72 4.87 21.83
N ARG A 324 20.27 3.61 21.66
CA ARG A 324 19.47 3.18 20.52
C ARG A 324 18.04 3.73 20.53
N ASN A 325 17.58 4.17 21.70
CA ASN A 325 16.25 4.73 21.88
C ASN A 325 16.22 6.24 21.60
N SER A 326 17.36 6.86 21.36
CA SER A 326 17.43 8.30 21.14
C SER A 326 16.89 8.72 19.77
N PRO A 327 15.85 9.57 19.69
CA PRO A 327 15.39 10.16 18.45
C PRO A 327 16.47 10.99 17.72
N LYS A 328 17.56 11.36 18.41
CA LYS A 328 18.69 12.08 17.80
C LYS A 328 19.42 11.25 16.74
N ASN A 329 19.25 9.94 16.73
CA ASN A 329 19.79 9.05 15.70
C ASN A 329 18.99 9.07 14.40
N LEU A 330 17.78 9.63 14.40
CA LEU A 330 16.89 9.69 13.24
C LEU A 330 17.43 10.64 12.16
N PRO A 331 17.07 10.44 10.88
CA PRO A 331 17.52 11.26 9.77
C PRO A 331 17.24 12.75 9.96
N GLY A 332 18.20 13.62 9.61
CA GLY A 332 18.02 15.06 9.59
C GLY A 332 18.06 15.76 10.96
N ASN A 333 18.46 15.05 12.02
CA ASN A 333 18.62 15.64 13.35
C ASN A 333 20.03 16.20 13.62
N ASP A 334 20.95 16.17 12.65
CA ASP A 334 22.22 16.90 12.72
C ASP A 334 22.00 18.35 12.33
N ILE A 335 21.82 19.20 13.33
CA ILE A 335 21.68 20.66 13.15
C ILE A 335 23.05 21.33 12.96
N ASP A 336 24.17 20.59 13.07
CA ASP A 336 25.53 21.08 12.98
C ASP A 336 26.20 20.79 11.62
N HIS A 337 25.54 21.02 10.51
CA HIS A 337 26.21 21.09 9.22
C HIS A 337 26.89 22.44 9.05
N GLU A 338 28.16 22.53 9.45
CA GLU A 338 29.04 23.50 8.79
C GLU A 338 29.10 23.14 7.29
N PRO A 339 28.87 24.09 6.39
CA PRO A 339 28.98 23.83 4.96
C PRO A 339 30.42 23.32 4.69
N ILE A 340 30.52 22.17 4.03
CA ILE A 340 31.79 21.67 3.52
C ILE A 340 32.26 22.71 2.50
N LEU A 341 33.21 23.54 2.88
CA LEU A 341 33.97 24.36 1.94
C LEU A 341 34.67 23.42 0.97
N ASP A 342 34.27 23.46 -0.28
CA ASP A 342 34.98 22.84 -1.38
C ASP A 342 36.43 23.37 -1.31
N ILE A 343 37.35 22.49 -0.97
CA ILE A 343 38.77 22.75 -1.09
C ILE A 343 39.18 22.38 -2.51
N PRO A 344 39.82 23.26 -3.25
CA PRO A 344 40.13 23.15 -4.67
C PRO A 344 40.96 21.94 -5.07
#